data_2ecf90227fe9da2f9d1eac9816cc1501
#
_entry.id   2ecf90227fe9da2f9d1eac9816cc1501
#
_cell.length_a   1.000
_cell.length_b   1.000
_cell.length_c   1.000
_cell.angle_alpha   90.00
_cell.angle_beta   90.00
_cell.angle_gamma   90.00
#
_symmetry.space_group_name_H-M   'P 1'
#
loop_
_entity.id
_entity.type
_entity.pdbx_description
1 polymer ?
#
loop_
_entity_poly.entity_id
_entity_poly.type
_entity_poly.pdbx_seq_one_letter_code
_entity_poly.pdbx_strand_id
1 'polypeptide(L)'
;MFSVTINIESYSTPEDQKTLIDAFSTGGHDLLVKTLSKMPAKGRVAITGTLGYQIAYIRSFPTDNGRKIRLVTDRPIQFTEAYISGRSTDYDLSAIEMNLNADPKKSNGSLIVAGKFKVDKNQQVTFESYGSGPWSLVNIMERN
;
A
#
# COMPACT_ATOMS: atom_id res chain seq x y z
N MET A 1 1.99 13.23 -16.25
CA MET A 1 0.85 12.66 -15.51
C MET A 1 0.72 11.17 -15.81
N PHE A 2 0.44 10.36 -14.79
CA PHE A 2 0.22 8.94 -15.01
C PHE A 2 -1.02 8.50 -14.25
N SER A 3 -1.56 7.38 -14.68
CA SER A 3 -2.74 6.79 -14.08
C SER A 3 -2.37 5.56 -13.27
N VAL A 4 -3.13 5.31 -12.23
CA VAL A 4 -3.00 4.11 -11.41
C VAL A 4 -4.31 3.35 -11.50
N THR A 5 -4.23 2.09 -11.88
CA THR A 5 -5.39 1.20 -11.93
C THR A 5 -5.23 0.13 -10.85
N ILE A 6 -6.24 -0.02 -10.01
CA ILE A 6 -6.20 -0.98 -8.92
C ILE A 6 -7.38 -1.93 -9.09
N ASN A 7 -7.08 -3.23 -9.20
CA ASN A 7 -8.07 -4.29 -9.21
C ASN A 7 -8.05 -4.99 -7.88
N ILE A 8 -9.18 -5.06 -7.20
CA ILE A 8 -9.31 -5.73 -5.91
C ILE A 8 -10.14 -6.98 -6.12
N GLU A 9 -9.54 -8.14 -5.86
CA GLU A 9 -10.21 -9.43 -5.98
C GLU A 9 -10.81 -9.87 -4.65
N SER A 10 -10.11 -9.59 -3.56
CA SER A 10 -10.58 -9.94 -2.22
C SER A 10 -9.90 -9.02 -1.21
N TYR A 11 -10.39 -9.04 0.01
CA TYR A 11 -9.82 -8.25 1.09
C TYR A 11 -9.10 -9.14 2.08
N SER A 12 -8.06 -8.61 2.69
CA SER A 12 -7.33 -9.29 3.76
C SER A 12 -8.19 -9.32 5.01
N THR A 13 -7.99 -10.35 5.81
CA THR A 13 -8.77 -10.59 7.03
C THR A 13 -8.06 -9.98 8.24
N PRO A 14 -8.76 -9.85 9.39
CA PRO A 14 -8.08 -9.48 10.63
C PRO A 14 -6.95 -10.45 11.00
N GLU A 15 -7.08 -11.71 10.65
CA GLU A 15 -6.03 -12.72 10.87
C GLU A 15 -4.80 -12.42 10.03
N ASP A 16 -4.98 -11.97 8.77
CA ASP A 16 -3.88 -11.56 7.92
C ASP A 16 -3.12 -10.39 8.54
N GLN A 17 -3.85 -9.41 9.07
CA GLN A 17 -3.25 -8.27 9.74
C GLN A 17 -2.45 -8.70 10.95
N LYS A 18 -3.02 -9.60 11.75
CA LYS A 18 -2.33 -10.11 12.93
C LYS A 18 -1.05 -10.85 12.56
N THR A 19 -1.10 -11.66 11.51
CA THR A 19 0.07 -12.38 11.01
C THR A 19 1.20 -11.42 10.68
N LEU A 20 0.88 -10.30 10.02
CA LEU A 20 1.90 -9.31 9.65
C LEU A 20 2.44 -8.57 10.87
N ILE A 21 1.57 -8.21 11.82
CA ILE A 21 2.01 -7.53 13.04
C ILE A 21 2.89 -8.47 13.88
N ASP A 22 2.52 -9.73 14.00
CA ASP A 22 3.31 -10.72 14.74
C ASP A 22 4.67 -10.92 14.08
N ALA A 23 4.72 -10.96 12.75
CA ALA A 23 5.97 -11.08 12.01
C ALA A 23 6.88 -9.88 12.30
N PHE A 24 6.32 -8.67 12.29
CA PHE A 24 7.08 -7.47 12.60
C PHE A 24 7.60 -7.50 14.04
N SER A 25 6.76 -7.92 14.98
CA SER A 25 7.14 -7.98 16.40
C SER A 25 8.23 -9.00 16.65
N THR A 26 8.26 -10.08 15.89
CA THR A 26 9.23 -11.16 16.06
C THR A 26 10.55 -10.88 15.36
N GLY A 27 10.51 -10.42 14.12
CA GLY A 27 11.70 -10.27 13.29
C GLY A 27 11.87 -8.94 12.59
N GLY A 28 11.04 -7.94 12.94
CA GLY A 28 11.14 -6.61 12.40
C GLY A 28 10.65 -6.51 10.96
N HIS A 29 11.09 -5.45 10.29
CA HIS A 29 10.67 -5.15 8.94
C HIS A 29 11.02 -6.27 7.95
N ASP A 30 12.19 -6.87 8.07
CA ASP A 30 12.64 -7.92 7.15
C ASP A 30 11.73 -9.14 7.19
N LEU A 31 11.33 -9.57 8.39
CA LEU A 31 10.42 -10.71 8.51
C LEU A 31 9.02 -10.35 8.04
N LEU A 32 8.58 -9.11 8.25
CA LEU A 32 7.32 -8.62 7.73
C LEU A 32 7.28 -8.74 6.20
N VAL A 33 8.31 -8.25 5.52
CA VAL A 33 8.39 -8.30 4.06
C VAL A 33 8.40 -9.75 3.57
N LYS A 34 9.19 -10.60 4.23
CA LYS A 34 9.26 -12.00 3.87
C LYS A 34 7.91 -12.70 4.03
N THR A 35 7.19 -12.39 5.09
CA THR A 35 5.86 -12.94 5.34
C THR A 35 4.88 -12.45 4.29
N LEU A 36 4.90 -11.15 4.01
CA LEU A 36 4.03 -10.53 3.01
C LEU A 36 4.25 -11.14 1.63
N SER A 37 5.51 -11.42 1.26
CA SER A 37 5.83 -11.98 -0.05
C SER A 37 5.31 -13.41 -0.25
N LYS A 38 4.99 -14.10 0.84
CA LYS A 38 4.45 -15.46 0.79
C LYS A 38 2.91 -15.49 0.83
N MET A 39 2.27 -14.37 1.06
CA MET A 39 0.82 -14.31 1.14
C MET A 39 0.22 -14.31 -0.27
N PRO A 40 -0.96 -14.94 -0.46
CA PRO A 40 -1.62 -14.92 -1.75
C PRO A 40 -2.00 -13.50 -2.17
N ALA A 41 -1.96 -13.24 -3.47
CA ALA A 41 -2.35 -11.94 -3.99
C ALA A 41 -3.85 -11.67 -3.75
N LYS A 42 -4.15 -10.46 -3.33
CA LYS A 42 -5.54 -10.00 -3.12
C LYS A 42 -6.00 -9.10 -4.25
N GLY A 43 -5.10 -8.65 -5.08
CA GLY A 43 -5.39 -7.77 -6.20
C GLY A 43 -4.13 -7.39 -6.93
N ARG A 44 -4.25 -6.34 -7.75
CA ARG A 44 -3.14 -5.89 -8.60
C ARG A 44 -3.21 -4.38 -8.77
N VAL A 45 -2.05 -3.75 -8.77
CA VAL A 45 -1.91 -2.33 -9.09
C VAL A 45 -1.04 -2.19 -10.32
N ALA A 46 -1.49 -1.36 -11.27
CA ALA A 46 -0.73 -1.04 -12.47
C ALA A 46 -0.63 0.46 -12.61
N ILE A 47 0.57 0.93 -12.85
CA ILE A 47 0.87 2.36 -13.05
C ILE A 47 1.34 2.52 -14.49
N THR A 48 0.99 3.65 -15.10
CA THR A 48 1.39 3.94 -16.49
C THR A 48 2.87 3.66 -16.69
N GLY A 49 3.19 2.85 -17.68
CA GLY A 49 4.56 2.46 -17.99
C GLY A 49 5.09 1.26 -17.24
N THR A 50 4.25 0.60 -16.44
CA THR A 50 4.64 -0.62 -15.71
C THR A 50 3.76 -1.79 -16.09
N LEU A 51 4.27 -2.99 -15.80
CA LEU A 51 3.50 -4.22 -15.98
C LEU A 51 2.52 -4.48 -14.85
N GLY A 52 2.63 -3.69 -13.78
CA GLY A 52 1.80 -3.89 -12.61
C GLY A 52 2.44 -4.77 -11.55
N TYR A 53 1.86 -4.74 -10.37
CA TYR A 53 2.37 -5.44 -9.19
C TYR A 53 1.23 -6.13 -8.46
N GLN A 54 1.49 -7.31 -7.95
CA GLN A 54 0.52 -7.99 -7.11
C GLN A 54 0.44 -7.33 -5.74
N ILE A 55 -0.76 -7.27 -5.20
CA ILE A 55 -1.00 -6.69 -3.89
C ILE A 55 -1.34 -7.84 -2.94
N ALA A 56 -0.53 -8.03 -1.91
CA ALA A 56 -0.71 -9.12 -0.97
C ALA A 56 -1.61 -8.76 0.20
N TYR A 57 -1.82 -7.47 0.45
CA TYR A 57 -2.59 -7.01 1.60
C TYR A 57 -3.48 -5.86 1.20
N ILE A 58 -4.79 -6.02 1.39
CA ILE A 58 -5.80 -4.99 1.10
C ILE A 58 -6.83 -4.99 2.23
N ARG A 59 -7.02 -3.84 2.89
CA ARG A 59 -8.05 -3.68 3.92
C ARG A 59 -8.94 -2.50 3.59
N SER A 60 -10.21 -2.66 3.91
CA SER A 60 -11.21 -1.60 3.79
C SER A 60 -11.75 -1.27 5.17
N PHE A 61 -11.81 0.00 5.50
CA PHE A 61 -12.30 0.49 6.79
C PHE A 61 -13.42 1.49 6.54
N PRO A 62 -14.56 1.37 7.24
CA PRO A 62 -15.61 2.37 7.10
C PRO A 62 -15.17 3.71 7.70
N THR A 63 -15.62 4.79 7.09
CA THR A 63 -15.42 6.14 7.60
C THR A 63 -16.76 6.86 7.63
N ASP A 64 -16.81 8.06 8.23
CA ASP A 64 -18.05 8.80 8.35
C ASP A 64 -18.69 9.11 6.99
N ASN A 65 -17.88 9.35 5.96
CA ASN A 65 -18.35 9.79 4.65
C ASN A 65 -18.06 8.80 3.54
N GLY A 66 -17.66 7.57 3.86
CA GLY A 66 -17.32 6.58 2.85
C GLY A 66 -16.49 5.46 3.43
N ARG A 67 -15.33 5.23 2.82
CA ARG A 67 -14.42 4.19 3.30
C ARG A 67 -12.98 4.52 2.96
N LYS A 68 -12.09 3.94 3.73
CA LYS A 68 -10.65 4.04 3.50
C LYS A 68 -10.16 2.67 3.04
N ILE A 69 -9.39 2.64 1.97
CA ILE A 69 -8.75 1.40 1.49
C ILE A 69 -7.27 1.54 1.62
N ARG A 70 -6.63 0.55 2.23
CA ARG A 70 -5.19 0.50 2.41
C ARG A 70 -4.64 -0.74 1.74
N LEU A 71 -3.62 -0.56 0.89
CA LEU A 71 -2.99 -1.63 0.14
C LEU A 71 -1.50 -1.61 0.39
N VAL A 72 -0.89 -2.80 0.42
CA VAL A 72 0.55 -2.93 0.59
C VAL A 72 1.06 -3.97 -0.39
N THR A 73 2.13 -3.64 -1.10
CA THR A 73 2.85 -4.60 -1.94
C THR A 73 4.15 -5.01 -1.26
N ASP A 74 4.71 -6.13 -1.69
CA ASP A 74 5.94 -6.67 -1.11
C ASP A 74 7.20 -6.14 -1.78
N ARG A 75 7.08 -5.12 -2.61
CA ARG A 75 8.21 -4.52 -3.32
C ARG A 75 7.92 -3.07 -3.66
N PRO A 76 8.97 -2.26 -3.89
CA PRO A 76 8.76 -0.88 -4.34
C PRO A 76 8.14 -0.85 -5.72
N ILE A 77 7.27 0.11 -5.95
CA ILE A 77 6.72 0.35 -7.27
C ILE A 77 7.76 1.15 -8.06
N GLN A 78 8.13 0.63 -9.22
CA GLN A 78 9.11 1.27 -10.08
C GLN A 78 8.43 1.87 -11.29
N PHE A 79 8.71 3.11 -11.55
CA PHE A 79 8.43 3.73 -12.83
C PHE A 79 9.53 4.75 -13.07
N THR A 80 9.71 5.14 -14.34
CA THR A 80 10.92 5.84 -14.78
C THR A 80 11.30 7.02 -13.91
N GLU A 81 10.33 7.85 -13.56
CA GLU A 81 10.58 9.07 -12.80
C GLU A 81 10.71 8.86 -11.30
N ALA A 82 10.24 7.74 -10.81
CA ALA A 82 10.27 7.42 -9.38
C ALA A 82 11.36 6.42 -9.05
N TYR A 83 12.18 6.05 -9.99
CA TYR A 83 13.26 5.10 -9.74
C TYR A 83 14.26 5.71 -8.78
N ILE A 84 14.51 5.02 -7.68
CA ILE A 84 15.42 5.47 -6.65
C ILE A 84 16.73 4.71 -6.81
N SER A 85 17.75 5.39 -7.35
CA SER A 85 19.02 4.74 -7.68
C SER A 85 19.80 4.30 -6.45
N GLY A 86 19.67 5.01 -5.35
CA GLY A 86 20.36 4.66 -4.11
C GLY A 86 19.50 3.83 -3.17
N ARG A 87 18.73 2.94 -3.71
CA ARG A 87 17.75 2.16 -2.93
C ARG A 87 18.28 1.62 -1.64
N SER A 88 17.48 1.83 -0.59
CA SER A 88 17.69 1.16 0.69
C SER A 88 16.93 -0.15 0.71
N THR A 89 17.57 -1.20 1.21
CA THR A 89 16.86 -2.47 1.42
C THR A 89 15.85 -2.36 2.56
N ASP A 90 15.88 -1.26 3.32
CA ASP A 90 14.92 -1.02 4.40
C ASP A 90 13.60 -0.45 3.92
N TYR A 91 13.56 0.12 2.71
CA TYR A 91 12.35 0.75 2.16
C TYR A 91 11.88 -0.03 0.93
N ASP A 92 11.52 -1.27 1.15
CA ASP A 92 11.24 -2.23 0.09
C ASP A 92 9.76 -2.58 -0.07
N LEU A 93 8.89 -1.78 0.55
CA LEU A 93 7.45 -1.91 0.38
C LEU A 93 6.89 -0.71 -0.38
N SER A 94 5.74 -0.91 -1.03
CA SER A 94 4.94 0.21 -1.46
C SER A 94 3.57 0.14 -0.81
N ALA A 95 2.95 1.28 -0.59
CA ALA A 95 1.66 1.36 0.07
C ALA A 95 0.80 2.42 -0.61
N ILE A 96 -0.49 2.12 -0.70
CA ILE A 96 -1.47 3.06 -1.21
C ILE A 96 -2.58 3.17 -0.19
N GLU A 97 -2.98 4.40 0.12
CA GLU A 97 -4.12 4.65 0.97
C GLU A 97 -5.09 5.55 0.21
N MET A 98 -6.34 5.13 0.11
CA MET A 98 -7.37 5.89 -0.57
C MET A 98 -8.50 6.18 0.39
N ASN A 99 -8.95 7.43 0.38
CA ASN A 99 -10.14 7.86 1.11
C ASN A 99 -11.25 8.04 0.10
N LEU A 100 -12.13 7.06 0.01
CA LEU A 100 -13.25 7.07 -0.93
C LEU A 100 -14.44 7.73 -0.25
N ASN A 101 -14.89 8.83 -0.82
CA ASN A 101 -16.01 9.59 -0.28
C ASN A 101 -17.28 9.30 -1.08
N ALA A 102 -18.43 9.40 -0.44
CA ALA A 102 -19.72 9.26 -1.14
C ALA A 102 -19.83 10.28 -2.27
N ASP A 103 -19.21 11.46 -2.10
CA ASP A 103 -19.03 12.41 -3.19
C ASP A 103 -17.68 12.12 -3.84
N PRO A 104 -17.65 11.58 -5.08
CA PRO A 104 -16.39 11.21 -5.73
C PRO A 104 -15.39 12.35 -5.86
N LYS A 105 -15.88 13.59 -5.92
CA LYS A 105 -14.99 14.76 -6.02
C LYS A 105 -14.15 14.98 -4.77
N LYS A 106 -14.57 14.41 -3.64
CA LYS A 106 -13.86 14.54 -2.37
C LYS A 106 -12.98 13.36 -2.06
N SER A 107 -12.93 12.37 -2.95
CA SER A 107 -12.04 11.23 -2.77
C SER A 107 -10.61 11.63 -3.03
N ASN A 108 -9.69 11.10 -2.23
CA ASN A 108 -8.27 11.39 -2.38
C ASN A 108 -7.46 10.19 -1.94
N GLY A 109 -6.16 10.23 -2.15
CA GLY A 109 -5.30 9.17 -1.72
C GLY A 109 -3.83 9.56 -1.77
N SER A 110 -2.99 8.64 -1.33
CA SER A 110 -1.55 8.80 -1.37
C SER A 110 -0.88 7.50 -1.75
N LEU A 111 0.27 7.61 -2.40
CA LEU A 111 1.08 6.50 -2.86
C LEU A 111 2.48 6.64 -2.29
N ILE A 112 2.93 5.65 -1.55
CA ILE A 112 4.31 5.55 -1.09
C ILE A 112 4.99 4.51 -1.97
N VAL A 113 5.88 4.95 -2.85
CA VAL A 113 6.51 4.08 -3.85
C VAL A 113 7.59 3.19 -3.26
N ALA A 114 8.23 3.64 -2.19
CA ALA A 114 9.21 2.86 -1.45
C ALA A 114 9.06 3.22 0.01
N GLY A 115 8.66 2.27 0.81
CA GLY A 115 8.31 2.54 2.19
C GLY A 115 8.80 1.49 3.15
N LYS A 116 8.76 1.84 4.41
CA LYS A 116 9.12 0.98 5.52
C LYS A 116 7.96 0.92 6.51
N PHE A 117 7.62 -0.28 6.92
CA PHE A 117 6.55 -0.53 7.87
C PHE A 117 7.02 -0.17 9.28
N LYS A 118 6.15 0.51 10.04
CA LYS A 118 6.39 0.83 11.44
C LYS A 118 5.12 0.60 12.25
N VAL A 119 5.31 0.19 13.49
CA VAL A 119 4.20 0.03 14.44
C VAL A 119 4.51 0.92 15.64
N ASP A 120 3.57 1.78 16.02
CA ASP A 120 3.77 2.68 17.14
C ASP A 120 3.39 2.00 18.47
N LYS A 121 3.47 2.77 19.55
CA LYS A 121 3.18 2.28 20.91
C LYS A 121 1.75 1.78 21.06
N ASN A 122 0.83 2.27 20.24
CA ASN A 122 -0.57 1.95 20.31
C ASN A 122 -0.96 0.84 19.32
N GLN A 123 0.04 0.12 18.78
CA GLN A 123 -0.15 -0.93 17.79
C GLN A 123 -0.74 -0.42 16.48
N GLN A 124 -0.57 0.87 16.20
CA GLN A 124 -1.03 1.44 14.95
C GLN A 124 0.06 1.32 13.88
N VAL A 125 -0.36 0.94 12.69
CA VAL A 125 0.53 0.76 11.56
C VAL A 125 0.75 2.09 10.84
N THR A 126 2.01 2.41 10.61
CA THR A 126 2.39 3.57 9.80
C THR A 126 3.44 3.15 8.79
N PHE A 127 3.63 3.97 7.76
CA PHE A 127 4.65 3.74 6.75
C PHE A 127 5.53 4.95 6.63
N GLU A 128 6.84 4.73 6.67
CA GLU A 128 7.82 5.78 6.43
C GLU A 128 8.20 5.75 4.97
N SER A 129 8.09 6.89 4.31
CA SER A 129 8.43 7.03 2.89
C SER A 129 9.91 7.32 2.72
N TYR A 130 10.52 6.66 1.74
CA TYR A 130 11.90 6.95 1.35
C TYR A 130 11.92 8.13 0.39
N GLY A 131 12.79 9.10 0.66
CA GLY A 131 12.96 10.23 -0.25
C GLY A 131 11.95 11.34 -0.05
N SER A 132 11.34 11.80 -1.13
CA SER A 132 10.55 13.03 -1.15
C SER A 132 9.15 12.94 -0.54
N GLY A 133 8.77 11.78 0.01
CA GLY A 133 7.48 11.63 0.65
C GLY A 133 6.41 11.04 -0.28
N PRO A 134 5.19 10.90 0.23
CA PRO A 134 4.13 10.25 -0.55
C PRO A 134 3.66 11.12 -1.71
N TRP A 135 3.21 10.45 -2.77
CA TRP A 135 2.63 11.09 -3.94
C TRP A 135 1.12 11.16 -3.77
N SER A 136 0.53 12.28 -4.13
CA SER A 136 -0.91 12.47 -4.03
C SER A 136 -1.64 11.79 -5.18
N LEU A 137 -2.75 11.13 -4.87
CA LEU A 137 -3.66 10.56 -5.85
C LEU A 137 -4.91 11.42 -5.92
N VAL A 138 -5.29 11.80 -7.13
CA VAL A 138 -6.44 12.67 -7.37
C VAL A 138 -7.33 12.04 -8.45
N ASN A 139 -8.54 12.57 -8.61
CA ASN A 139 -9.48 12.12 -9.63
C ASN A 139 -9.77 10.61 -9.53
N ILE A 140 -9.99 10.14 -8.30
CA ILE A 140 -10.22 8.73 -8.05
C ILE A 140 -11.62 8.36 -8.50
N MET A 141 -11.71 7.35 -9.38
CA MET A 141 -13.00 6.82 -9.85
C MET A 141 -13.09 5.36 -9.46
N GLU A 142 -14.24 4.98 -8.91
CA GLU A 142 -14.53 3.61 -8.52
C GLU A 142 -15.44 2.98 -9.56
N ARG A 143 -15.11 1.76 -10.00
CA ARG A 143 -15.91 1.00 -10.95
C ARG A 143 -16.20 -0.38 -10.38
N ASN A 144 -17.42 -0.85 -10.65
CA ASN A 144 -17.82 -2.20 -10.26
C ASN A 144 -17.52 -3.19 -11.38
#